data_f266e7382e83a5fc651564d56a534b51
#
_entry.id   f266e7382e83a5fc651564d56a534b51
#
_cell.length_a   1.000
_cell.length_b   1.000
_cell.length_c   1.000
_cell.angle_alpha   90.00
_cell.angle_beta   90.00
_cell.angle_gamma   90.00
#
_symmetry.space_group_name_H-M   'P 1'
#
loop_
_entity.id
_entity.type
_entity.pdbx_description
1 polymer ?
#
loop_
_entity_poly.entity_id
_entity_poly.type
_entity_poly.pdbx_seq_one_letter_code
_entity_poly.pdbx_strand_id
1 'polypeptide(L)'
;MQDEFLKLQSALSKTILFVTHDFDEALRLADRIAIMKDGIIEQLDTPANIVLNPATEYVRKFTEEVPREKVLKIESVMDQVDEAEEVADIKINKDAIIETVAEAVLNERKPISVVDENNNVVGTLHASHVINVLFGKQT
;
A
#
# COMPACT_ATOMS: atom_id res chain seq x y z
N MET A 1 -5.29 -20.38 2.46
CA MET A 1 -6.38 -20.08 1.52
C MET A 1 -6.13 -18.82 0.69
N GLN A 2 -5.79 -17.69 1.30
CA GLN A 2 -5.52 -16.44 0.56
C GLN A 2 -4.32 -16.53 -0.38
N ASP A 3 -3.22 -17.15 0.05
CA ASP A 3 -2.02 -17.33 -0.77
C ASP A 3 -2.27 -18.26 -1.97
N GLU A 4 -3.10 -19.27 -1.79
CA GLU A 4 -3.51 -20.18 -2.88
C GLU A 4 -4.40 -19.48 -3.90
N PHE A 5 -5.29 -18.60 -3.45
CA PHE A 5 -6.12 -17.77 -4.31
C PHE A 5 -5.29 -16.82 -5.17
N LEU A 6 -4.32 -16.12 -4.57
CA LEU A 6 -3.42 -15.22 -5.28
C LEU A 6 -2.56 -15.95 -6.32
N LYS A 7 -2.06 -17.14 -5.97
CA LYS A 7 -1.33 -18.00 -6.92
C LYS A 7 -2.21 -18.43 -8.08
N LEU A 8 -3.45 -18.81 -7.81
CA LEU A 8 -4.41 -19.22 -8.84
C LEU A 8 -4.76 -18.06 -9.76
N GLN A 9 -4.99 -16.88 -9.21
CA GLN A 9 -5.28 -15.66 -9.95
C GLN A 9 -4.14 -15.30 -10.91
N SER A 10 -2.90 -15.31 -10.43
CA SER A 10 -1.72 -15.00 -11.24
C SER A 10 -1.51 -16.04 -12.37
N ALA A 11 -1.78 -17.31 -12.11
CA ALA A 11 -1.66 -18.39 -13.09
C ALA A 11 -2.73 -18.34 -14.18
N LEU A 12 -3.94 -17.89 -13.86
CA LEU A 12 -5.06 -17.89 -14.81
C LEU A 12 -5.19 -16.60 -15.61
N SER A 13 -4.56 -15.49 -15.18
CA SER A 13 -4.64 -14.15 -15.80
C SER A 13 -6.09 -13.72 -16.09
N LYS A 14 -7.02 -14.03 -15.20
CA LYS A 14 -8.46 -13.74 -15.34
C LYS A 14 -8.90 -12.65 -14.40
N THR A 15 -9.91 -11.89 -14.82
CA THR A 15 -10.63 -10.96 -13.93
C THR A 15 -11.56 -11.76 -13.02
N ILE A 16 -11.39 -11.58 -11.72
CA ILE A 16 -12.21 -12.25 -10.70
C ILE A 16 -12.97 -11.19 -9.92
N LEU A 17 -14.28 -11.33 -9.87
CA LEU A 17 -15.13 -10.55 -8.99
C LEU A 17 -15.38 -11.33 -7.69
N PHE A 18 -14.94 -10.77 -6.59
CA PHE A 18 -15.04 -11.35 -5.26
C PHE A 18 -15.93 -10.49 -4.37
N VAL A 19 -16.94 -11.08 -3.73
CA VAL A 19 -17.85 -10.38 -2.82
C VAL A 19 -17.61 -10.85 -1.41
N THR A 20 -17.30 -9.94 -0.51
CA THR A 20 -17.04 -10.22 0.90
C THR A 20 -17.56 -9.09 1.78
N HIS A 21 -17.87 -9.38 3.03
CA HIS A 21 -18.11 -8.40 4.08
C HIS A 21 -16.92 -8.23 5.01
N ASP A 22 -15.83 -8.97 4.77
CA ASP A 22 -14.56 -8.84 5.46
C ASP A 22 -13.66 -7.85 4.70
N PHE A 23 -13.50 -6.66 5.26
CA PHE A 23 -12.73 -5.58 4.63
C PHE A 23 -11.23 -5.89 4.61
N ASP A 24 -10.69 -6.51 5.64
CA ASP A 24 -9.28 -6.91 5.69
C ASP A 24 -8.95 -7.91 4.57
N GLU A 25 -9.85 -8.85 4.31
CA GLU A 25 -9.72 -9.80 3.21
C GLU A 25 -9.73 -9.07 1.85
N ALA A 26 -10.63 -8.13 1.65
CA ALA A 26 -10.68 -7.32 0.44
C ALA A 26 -9.38 -6.54 0.21
N LEU A 27 -8.84 -5.91 1.25
CA LEU A 27 -7.58 -5.16 1.19
C LEU A 27 -6.38 -6.03 0.76
N ARG A 28 -6.38 -7.30 1.14
CA ARG A 28 -5.28 -8.22 0.80
C ARG A 28 -5.37 -8.81 -0.59
N LEU A 29 -6.58 -9.10 -1.05
CA LEU A 29 -6.80 -9.87 -2.27
C LEU A 29 -7.08 -9.02 -3.52
N ALA A 30 -7.64 -7.83 -3.34
CA ALA A 30 -8.16 -7.06 -4.46
C ALA A 30 -7.15 -6.09 -5.06
N ASP A 31 -7.15 -5.99 -6.39
CA ASP A 31 -6.49 -4.90 -7.11
C ASP A 31 -7.33 -3.61 -7.04
N ARG A 32 -8.65 -3.76 -7.04
CA ARG A 32 -9.63 -2.69 -6.85
C ARG A 32 -10.77 -3.13 -5.94
N ILE A 33 -11.25 -2.20 -5.13
CA ILE A 33 -12.34 -2.43 -4.18
C ILE A 33 -13.49 -1.48 -4.47
N ALA A 34 -14.70 -2.03 -4.55
CA ALA A 34 -15.93 -1.25 -4.54
C ALA A 34 -16.59 -1.36 -3.16
N ILE A 35 -16.74 -0.24 -2.48
CA ILE A 35 -17.51 -0.18 -1.23
C ILE A 35 -18.94 0.22 -1.56
N MET A 36 -19.88 -0.62 -1.15
CA MET A 36 -21.30 -0.44 -1.44
C MET A 36 -22.09 -0.15 -0.17
N LYS A 37 -23.08 0.69 -0.32
CA LYS A 37 -24.10 0.98 0.70
C LYS A 37 -25.47 1.12 0.05
N ASP A 38 -26.45 0.40 0.55
CA ASP A 38 -27.83 0.46 0.07
C ASP A 38 -27.97 0.30 -1.45
N GLY A 39 -27.19 -0.61 -2.04
CA GLY A 39 -27.17 -0.88 -3.47
C GLY A 39 -26.42 0.15 -4.32
N ILE A 40 -25.77 1.14 -3.70
CA ILE A 40 -25.02 2.20 -4.38
C ILE A 40 -23.53 2.02 -4.10
N ILE A 41 -22.69 2.20 -5.13
CA ILE A 41 -21.23 2.23 -4.96
C ILE A 41 -20.84 3.58 -4.39
N GLU A 42 -20.34 3.58 -3.15
CA GLU A 42 -19.83 4.78 -2.47
C GLU A 42 -18.43 5.17 -2.99
N GLN A 43 -17.58 4.18 -3.24
CA GLN A 43 -16.26 4.38 -3.81
C GLN A 43 -15.79 3.12 -4.52
N LEU A 44 -15.12 3.29 -5.66
CA LEU A 44 -14.44 2.24 -6.41
C LEU A 44 -13.01 2.69 -6.67
N ASP A 45 -12.04 2.08 -6.01
CA ASP A 45 -10.66 2.51 -6.10
C ASP A 45 -9.66 1.39 -5.72
N THR A 46 -8.37 1.69 -5.78
CA THR A 46 -7.33 0.83 -5.23
C THR A 46 -7.42 0.76 -3.69
N PRO A 47 -6.97 -0.33 -3.06
CA PRO A 47 -6.93 -0.43 -1.60
C PRO A 47 -6.24 0.75 -0.92
N ALA A 48 -5.08 1.16 -1.45
CA ALA A 48 -4.32 2.29 -0.91
C ALA A 48 -5.12 3.59 -0.97
N ASN A 49 -5.77 3.87 -2.10
CA ASN A 49 -6.51 5.12 -2.27
C ASN A 49 -7.79 5.17 -1.42
N ILE A 50 -8.45 4.04 -1.22
CA ILE A 50 -9.59 3.95 -0.29
C ILE A 50 -9.16 4.32 1.14
N VAL A 51 -8.02 3.83 1.58
CA VAL A 51 -7.49 4.11 2.93
C VAL A 51 -6.98 5.55 3.06
N LEU A 52 -6.29 6.07 2.03
CA LEU A 52 -5.71 7.41 2.05
C LEU A 52 -6.74 8.53 1.79
N ASN A 53 -7.65 8.28 0.87
CA ASN A 53 -8.61 9.28 0.36
C ASN A 53 -10.03 8.73 0.37
N PRO A 54 -10.61 8.43 1.54
CA PRO A 54 -11.99 7.97 1.61
C PRO A 54 -12.95 9.04 1.06
N ALA A 55 -13.79 8.66 0.09
CA ALA A 55 -14.66 9.58 -0.63
C ALA A 55 -15.85 10.06 0.20
N THR A 56 -16.30 9.25 1.16
CA THR A 56 -17.45 9.56 2.02
C THR A 56 -17.16 9.24 3.48
N GLU A 57 -17.97 9.79 4.37
CA GLU A 57 -17.91 9.47 5.80
C GLU A 57 -18.15 7.96 6.06
N TYR A 58 -19.00 7.34 5.26
CA TYR A 58 -19.24 5.90 5.33
C TYR A 58 -17.99 5.10 5.01
N VAL A 59 -17.29 5.43 3.93
CA VAL A 59 -16.01 4.81 3.56
C VAL A 59 -14.94 5.05 4.63
N ARG A 60 -14.86 6.28 5.15
CA ARG A 60 -13.91 6.64 6.20
C ARG A 60 -14.04 5.76 7.45
N LYS A 61 -15.26 5.43 7.85
CA LYS A 61 -15.51 4.54 9.00
C LYS A 61 -14.96 3.13 8.78
N PHE A 62 -15.00 2.61 7.56
CA PHE A 62 -14.38 1.33 7.24
C PHE A 62 -12.86 1.37 7.36
N THR A 63 -12.25 2.51 7.09
CA THR A 63 -10.79 2.66 7.02
C THR A 63 -10.16 3.13 8.33
N GLU A 64 -10.96 3.61 9.28
CA GLU A 64 -10.49 4.19 10.55
C GLU A 64 -9.64 3.24 11.39
N GLU A 65 -10.00 1.96 11.39
CA GLU A 65 -9.33 0.92 12.19
C GLU A 65 -8.26 0.17 11.41
N VAL A 66 -8.08 0.48 10.12
CA VAL A 66 -7.09 -0.21 9.29
C VAL A 66 -5.69 0.34 9.58
N PRO A 67 -4.75 -0.51 10.02
CA PRO A 67 -3.35 -0.11 10.13
C PRO A 67 -2.80 0.22 8.73
N ARG A 68 -2.42 1.47 8.52
CA ARG A 68 -1.95 1.96 7.22
C ARG A 68 -0.71 1.23 6.72
N GLU A 69 0.20 0.89 7.62
CA GLU A 69 1.43 0.16 7.32
C GLU A 69 1.18 -1.22 6.72
N LYS A 70 0.02 -1.82 6.97
CA LYS A 70 -0.38 -3.13 6.41
C LYS A 70 -0.94 -3.08 5.01
N VAL A 71 -1.28 -1.90 4.53
CA VAL A 71 -1.99 -1.69 3.26
C VAL A 71 -1.17 -0.87 2.28
N LEU A 72 -0.45 0.15 2.77
CA LEU A 72 0.26 1.08 1.92
C LEU A 72 1.52 0.46 1.33
N LYS A 73 1.66 0.62 0.02
CA LYS A 73 2.89 0.31 -0.70
C LYS A 73 3.88 1.46 -0.62
N ILE A 74 5.14 1.16 -0.79
CA ILE A 74 6.24 2.13 -0.78
C ILE A 74 6.00 3.25 -1.81
N GLU A 75 5.52 2.91 -3.00
CA GLU A 75 5.24 3.89 -4.08
C GLU A 75 4.25 5.00 -3.66
N SER A 76 3.38 4.73 -2.68
CA SER A 76 2.40 5.71 -2.19
C SER A 76 3.01 6.79 -1.29
N VAL A 77 4.21 6.57 -0.77
CA VAL A 77 4.85 7.43 0.25
C VAL A 77 6.28 7.83 -0.08
N MET A 78 6.89 7.28 -1.12
CA MET A 78 8.25 7.61 -1.53
C MET A 78 8.35 9.02 -2.14
N ASP A 79 9.53 9.61 -2.06
CA ASP A 79 9.87 10.82 -2.80
C ASP A 79 10.38 10.49 -4.21
N GLN A 80 10.40 11.50 -5.08
CA GLN A 80 11.03 11.40 -6.38
C GLN A 80 12.54 11.24 -6.22
N VAL A 81 13.18 10.67 -7.25
CA VAL A 81 14.63 10.49 -7.27
C VAL A 81 15.33 11.85 -7.18
N ASP A 82 16.20 12.01 -6.21
CA ASP A 82 17.16 13.10 -6.12
C ASP A 82 18.56 12.53 -6.33
N GLU A 83 19.16 12.80 -7.48
CA GLU A 83 20.50 12.29 -7.82
C GLU A 83 21.61 12.88 -6.93
N ALA A 84 21.34 13.97 -6.25
CA ALA A 84 22.28 14.59 -5.33
C ALA A 84 22.26 13.97 -3.94
N GLU A 85 21.25 13.15 -3.63
CA GLU A 85 21.08 12.56 -2.32
C GLU A 85 21.89 11.28 -2.16
N GLU A 86 22.67 11.21 -1.08
CA GLU A 86 23.42 10.01 -0.73
C GLU A 86 22.48 8.99 -0.09
N VAL A 87 22.32 7.83 -0.74
CA VAL A 87 21.43 6.75 -0.32
C VAL A 87 22.19 5.58 0.31
N ALA A 88 21.49 4.76 1.08
CA ALA A 88 22.02 3.51 1.63
C ALA A 88 22.22 2.47 0.51
N ASP A 89 23.08 1.48 0.77
CA ASP A 89 23.37 0.37 -0.17
C ASP A 89 22.21 -0.62 -0.33
N ILE A 90 21.09 -0.37 0.35
CA ILE A 90 19.90 -1.22 0.33
C ILE A 90 18.91 -0.68 -0.71
N LYS A 91 18.28 -1.60 -1.45
CA LYS A 91 17.21 -1.30 -2.40
C LYS A 91 15.92 -2.00 -1.97
N ILE A 92 14.80 -1.31 -2.11
CA ILE A 92 13.47 -1.83 -1.77
C ILE A 92 12.56 -1.70 -2.99
N ASN A 93 11.74 -2.72 -3.25
CA ASN A 93 10.79 -2.70 -4.34
C ASN A 93 9.62 -1.74 -4.03
N LYS A 94 9.22 -0.94 -5.01
CA LYS A 94 8.12 0.04 -4.89
C LYS A 94 6.78 -0.59 -4.49
N ASP A 95 6.56 -1.85 -4.86
CA ASP A 95 5.33 -2.61 -4.57
C ASP A 95 5.32 -3.27 -3.18
N ALA A 96 6.43 -3.19 -2.44
CA ALA A 96 6.50 -3.73 -1.08
C ALA A 96 5.53 -2.97 -0.15
N ILE A 97 4.96 -3.70 0.79
CA ILE A 97 4.12 -3.13 1.85
C ILE A 97 5.02 -2.53 2.94
N ILE A 98 4.66 -1.36 3.45
CA ILE A 98 5.48 -0.60 4.41
C ILE A 98 5.82 -1.44 5.65
N GLU A 99 4.86 -2.19 6.20
CA GLU A 99 5.08 -3.05 7.37
C GLU A 99 6.26 -4.02 7.17
N THR A 100 6.41 -4.58 5.97
CA THR A 100 7.45 -5.58 5.68
C THR A 100 8.86 -5.01 5.63
N VAL A 101 9.01 -3.72 5.42
CA VAL A 101 10.30 -3.03 5.28
C VAL A 101 10.57 -2.01 6.38
N ALA A 102 9.60 -1.73 7.24
CA ALA A 102 9.68 -0.67 8.24
C ALA A 102 10.91 -0.79 9.14
N GLU A 103 11.20 -1.98 9.65
CA GLU A 103 12.36 -2.23 10.50
C GLU A 103 13.68 -1.91 9.78
N ALA A 104 13.82 -2.35 8.53
CA ALA A 104 15.03 -2.10 7.75
C ALA A 104 15.22 -0.61 7.49
N VAL A 105 14.14 0.11 7.12
CA VAL A 105 14.18 1.56 6.85
C VAL A 105 14.50 2.35 8.12
N LEU A 106 13.91 2.00 9.26
CA LEU A 106 14.12 2.70 10.53
C LEU A 106 15.52 2.51 11.11
N ASN A 107 16.19 1.42 10.77
CA ASN A 107 17.57 1.15 11.19
C ASN A 107 18.60 1.86 10.31
N GLU A 108 18.22 2.34 9.13
CA GLU A 108 19.11 3.09 8.24
C GLU A 108 19.15 4.59 8.58
N ARG A 109 20.35 5.18 8.47
CA ARG A 109 20.53 6.62 8.67
C ARG A 109 20.33 7.42 7.39
N LYS A 110 20.49 6.77 6.25
CA LYS A 110 20.36 7.36 4.91
C LYS A 110 19.05 6.90 4.27
N PRO A 111 18.49 7.69 3.35
CA PRO A 111 17.36 7.24 2.56
C PRO A 111 17.68 5.97 1.78
N ILE A 112 16.68 5.16 1.51
CA ILE A 112 16.82 3.90 0.78
C ILE A 112 16.31 4.11 -0.65
N SER A 113 17.04 3.57 -1.64
CA SER A 113 16.61 3.57 -3.02
C SER A 113 15.41 2.66 -3.23
N VAL A 114 14.37 3.18 -3.86
CA VAL A 114 13.18 2.43 -4.27
C VAL A 114 13.31 2.06 -5.73
N VAL A 115 13.10 0.79 -6.05
CA VAL A 115 13.27 0.25 -7.40
C VAL A 115 11.98 -0.36 -7.94
N ASP A 116 11.86 -0.39 -9.26
CA ASP A 116 10.80 -1.10 -9.96
C ASP A 116 11.15 -2.59 -10.20
N GLU A 117 10.28 -3.31 -10.92
CA GLU A 117 10.47 -4.73 -11.27
C GLU A 117 11.75 -4.99 -12.08
N ASN A 118 12.24 -3.99 -12.81
CA ASN A 118 13.44 -4.07 -13.62
C ASN A 118 14.71 -3.59 -12.88
N ASN A 119 14.60 -3.35 -11.57
CA ASN A 119 15.66 -2.82 -10.72
C ASN A 119 16.11 -1.39 -11.07
N ASN A 120 15.27 -0.62 -11.75
CA ASN A 120 15.49 0.81 -11.98
C ASN A 120 15.09 1.61 -10.74
N VAL A 121 15.90 2.59 -10.37
CA VAL A 121 15.57 3.49 -9.25
C VAL A 121 14.44 4.44 -9.67
N VAL A 122 13.33 4.38 -8.94
CA VAL A 122 12.12 5.19 -9.22
C VAL A 122 11.82 6.20 -8.10
N GLY A 123 12.50 6.12 -6.97
CA GLY A 123 12.31 7.03 -5.87
C GLY A 123 13.25 6.77 -4.70
N THR A 124 13.07 7.51 -3.63
CA THR A 124 13.78 7.36 -2.36
C THR A 124 12.79 7.28 -1.21
N LEU A 125 13.13 6.52 -0.18
CA LEU A 125 12.31 6.35 1.02
C LEU A 125 13.11 6.76 2.26
N HIS A 126 12.62 7.78 2.96
CA HIS A 126 13.17 8.25 4.22
C HIS A 126 12.48 7.57 5.42
N ALA A 127 13.21 7.41 6.51
CA ALA A 127 12.66 6.92 7.78
C ALA A 127 11.46 7.76 8.26
N SER A 128 11.48 9.07 8.00
CA SER A 128 10.37 9.98 8.33
C SER A 128 9.05 9.61 7.68
N HIS A 129 9.07 9.09 6.44
CA HIS A 129 7.84 8.63 5.77
C HIS A 129 7.23 7.43 6.48
N VAL A 130 8.07 6.46 6.85
CA VAL A 130 7.63 5.28 7.62
C VAL A 130 7.07 5.69 8.98
N ILE A 131 7.76 6.58 9.69
CA ILE A 131 7.30 7.11 10.99
C ILE A 131 5.95 7.80 10.85
N ASN A 132 5.75 8.59 9.81
CA ASN A 132 4.47 9.26 9.55
C ASN A 132 3.33 8.27 9.28
N VAL A 133 3.60 7.16 8.59
CA VAL A 133 2.59 6.12 8.36
C VAL A 133 2.25 5.40 9.66
N LEU A 134 3.25 5.01 10.46
CA LEU A 134 3.05 4.26 11.70
C LEU A 134 2.40 5.09 12.81
N PHE A 135 2.75 6.36 12.93
CA PHE A 135 2.40 7.20 14.09
C PHE A 135 1.72 8.51 13.72
N GLY A 136 1.62 8.83 12.44
CA GLY A 136 0.96 10.04 11.97
C GLY A 136 -0.54 10.01 12.27
N LYS A 137 -1.06 11.08 12.85
CA LYS A 137 -2.52 11.23 13.02
C LYS A 137 -3.16 11.44 11.66
N GLN A 138 -4.25 10.73 11.41
CA GLN A 138 -5.15 11.10 10.32
C GLN A 138 -5.70 12.50 10.60
N THR A 139 -5.35 13.40 9.74
CA THR A 139 -6.04 14.69 9.69
C THR A 139 -7.22 14.61 8.75
#